data_caf1baa11f833c14a68582f2ddb6a8f2
#
_entry.id   caf1baa11f833c14a68582f2ddb6a8f2
#
_cell.length_a   1.000
_cell.length_b   1.000
_cell.length_c   1.000
_cell.angle_alpha   90.00
_cell.angle_beta   90.00
_cell.angle_gamma   90.00
#
_symmetry.space_group_name_H-M   'P 1'
#
loop_
_entity.id
_entity.type
_entity.pdbx_description
1 polymer ?
#
loop_
_entity_poly.entity_id
_entity_poly.type
_entity_poly.pdbx_seq_one_letter_code
_entity_poly.pdbx_strand_id
1 'polypeptide(L)'
;YQDIAAFAIRCKEKPQLFKPEKIEYTEAVSTAKGYYLAAKPASITYSFHKPVTVRSMRVVPNGNNIQSQRLLVQASDDGINFRDIKQLVPPRQGWQNTMCDYTFSLPTTTARYFRFSWTPEGTEPGAEDLDAAKWKPLLKLENILLSNQPMINQYEGKSGAVWRIETDAAAKSETVAMADVLPLKLENGMVMGVMVNGNLMNKLPKGTWRLLRMGHTSTGQTNATAGTGKGLEVDKFSPAAVRKLFNSWYALFLNRPHSDVVKYLHIDSWECGSQNWGYQFAEEFKARRGYDLIPYLPIMAGVPMESASRYEQVLKDI
;
A
#
# COMPACT_ATOMS: atom_id res chain seq x y z
N TYR A 1 6.99 0.27 -18.34
CA TYR A 1 6.42 -0.85 -17.59
C TYR A 1 6.99 -2.16 -18.11
N GLN A 2 7.47 -3.03 -17.21
CA GLN A 2 7.96 -4.37 -17.51
C GLN A 2 7.22 -5.38 -16.63
N ASP A 3 6.69 -6.43 -17.26
CA ASP A 3 6.03 -7.51 -16.52
C ASP A 3 7.03 -8.33 -15.69
N ILE A 4 6.59 -8.73 -14.51
CA ILE A 4 7.30 -9.67 -13.64
C ILE A 4 6.56 -11.00 -13.65
N ALA A 5 5.27 -10.99 -13.28
CA ALA A 5 4.45 -12.19 -13.21
C ALA A 5 2.96 -11.85 -13.28
N ALA A 6 2.12 -12.86 -13.56
CA ALA A 6 0.68 -12.75 -13.43
C ALA A 6 0.11 -13.98 -12.73
N PHE A 7 -1.01 -13.79 -12.04
CA PHE A 7 -1.64 -14.81 -11.22
C PHE A 7 -3.16 -14.79 -11.38
N ALA A 8 -3.77 -15.97 -11.26
CA ALA A 8 -5.19 -16.11 -11.01
C ALA A 8 -5.37 -16.52 -9.53
N ILE A 9 -6.06 -15.72 -8.76
CA ILE A 9 -6.31 -15.92 -7.34
C ILE A 9 -7.75 -16.34 -7.17
N ARG A 10 -7.99 -17.53 -6.61
CA ARG A 10 -9.33 -18.03 -6.36
C ARG A 10 -10.01 -17.21 -5.28
N CYS A 11 -11.23 -16.80 -5.54
CA CYS A 11 -12.07 -16.05 -4.62
C CYS A 11 -13.25 -16.89 -4.16
N LYS A 12 -13.59 -16.83 -2.88
CA LYS A 12 -14.80 -17.48 -2.32
C LYS A 12 -16.08 -16.93 -2.94
N GLU A 13 -16.04 -15.64 -3.27
CA GLU A 13 -17.13 -14.90 -3.90
C GLU A 13 -16.57 -13.87 -4.89
N LYS A 14 -17.43 -13.34 -5.77
CA LYS A 14 -17.03 -12.32 -6.74
C LYS A 14 -16.44 -11.10 -6.02
N PRO A 15 -15.20 -10.67 -6.34
CA PRO A 15 -14.61 -9.47 -5.76
C PRO A 15 -15.50 -8.25 -5.99
N GLN A 16 -15.75 -7.50 -4.92
CA GLN A 16 -16.63 -6.34 -4.96
C GLN A 16 -16.11 -5.22 -4.05
N LEU A 17 -16.10 -4.01 -4.59
CA LEU A 17 -16.10 -2.77 -3.82
C LEU A 17 -17.56 -2.33 -3.66
N PHE A 18 -17.98 -2.10 -2.43
CA PHE A 18 -19.37 -1.75 -2.14
C PHE A 18 -19.58 -0.26 -2.32
N LYS A 19 -20.56 0.10 -3.15
CA LYS A 19 -21.03 1.47 -3.28
C LYS A 19 -22.22 1.68 -2.32
N PRO A 20 -22.15 2.61 -1.36
CA PRO A 20 -23.28 2.90 -0.48
C PRO A 20 -24.46 3.48 -1.30
N GLU A 21 -25.66 3.15 -0.87
CA GLU A 21 -26.89 3.75 -1.39
C GLU A 21 -27.04 5.17 -0.89
N LYS A 22 -26.73 5.41 0.39
CA LYS A 22 -26.78 6.73 1.03
C LYS A 22 -25.54 6.93 1.90
N ILE A 23 -25.07 8.16 1.93
CA ILE A 23 -24.01 8.62 2.82
C ILE A 23 -24.58 9.73 3.68
N GLU A 24 -24.51 9.55 4.98
CA GLU A 24 -24.91 10.54 5.99
C GLU A 24 -23.69 10.94 6.80
N TYR A 25 -23.68 12.17 7.26
CA TYR A 25 -22.59 12.67 8.10
C TYR A 25 -23.12 13.69 9.10
N THR A 26 -22.42 13.82 10.22
CA THR A 26 -22.77 14.79 11.26
C THR A 26 -22.52 16.22 10.78
N GLU A 27 -23.19 17.21 11.36
CA GLU A 27 -23.06 18.64 11.01
C GLU A 27 -21.61 19.15 11.08
N ALA A 28 -20.77 18.52 11.91
CA ALA A 28 -19.35 18.86 12.01
C ALA A 28 -18.55 18.58 10.74
N VAL A 29 -19.09 17.76 9.81
CA VAL A 29 -18.43 17.42 8.54
C VAL A 29 -18.80 18.41 7.46
N SER A 30 -17.81 19.08 6.88
CA SER A 30 -17.95 19.91 5.69
C SER A 30 -17.50 19.12 4.45
N THR A 31 -18.28 19.23 3.37
CA THR A 31 -17.93 18.68 2.03
C THR A 31 -17.73 19.77 0.98
N ALA A 32 -17.73 21.03 1.39
CA ALA A 32 -17.65 22.19 0.49
C ALA A 32 -16.39 22.23 -0.39
N LYS A 33 -15.32 21.52 0.00
CA LYS A 33 -14.07 21.43 -0.76
C LYS A 33 -13.95 20.16 -1.62
N GLY A 34 -15.03 19.39 -1.77
CA GLY A 34 -15.03 18.15 -2.53
C GLY A 34 -14.48 16.94 -1.76
N TYR A 35 -14.16 17.08 -0.49
CA TYR A 35 -13.73 16.02 0.43
C TYR A 35 -14.33 16.21 1.82
N TYR A 36 -14.33 15.16 2.65
CA TYR A 36 -14.82 15.22 4.02
C TYR A 36 -13.80 15.93 4.91
N LEU A 37 -14.21 17.03 5.55
CA LEU A 37 -13.39 17.83 6.44
C LEU A 37 -14.11 18.03 7.77
N ALA A 38 -13.46 17.73 8.90
CA ALA A 38 -13.94 18.08 10.22
C ALA A 38 -12.80 18.43 11.18
N ALA A 39 -13.04 19.40 12.08
CA ALA A 39 -12.14 19.81 13.15
C ALA A 39 -12.69 19.47 14.55
N LYS A 40 -13.90 18.92 14.63
CA LYS A 40 -14.60 18.51 15.85
C LYS A 40 -15.04 17.05 15.69
N PRO A 41 -15.40 16.36 16.79
CA PRO A 41 -15.92 14.99 16.71
C PRO A 41 -17.00 14.86 15.63
N ALA A 42 -16.84 13.88 14.77
CA ALA A 42 -17.65 13.72 13.57
C ALA A 42 -17.82 12.25 13.20
N SER A 43 -18.85 11.95 12.41
CA SER A 43 -19.01 10.62 11.84
C SER A 43 -19.54 10.68 10.41
N ILE A 44 -19.18 9.66 9.62
CA ILE A 44 -19.71 9.39 8.29
C ILE A 44 -20.34 8.01 8.34
N THR A 45 -21.60 7.89 7.91
CA THR A 45 -22.35 6.64 7.91
C THR A 45 -22.74 6.24 6.50
N TYR A 46 -22.36 5.03 6.11
CA TYR A 46 -22.75 4.40 4.86
C TYR A 46 -23.93 3.46 5.11
N SER A 47 -24.98 3.57 4.32
CA SER A 47 -26.10 2.62 4.30
C SER A 47 -26.17 1.89 2.96
N PHE A 48 -26.56 0.62 3.03
CA PHE A 48 -26.70 -0.27 1.89
C PHE A 48 -28.14 -0.78 1.79
N HIS A 49 -28.59 -1.03 0.57
CA HIS A 49 -29.94 -1.57 0.31
C HIS A 49 -30.17 -2.91 1.03
N LYS A 50 -29.14 -3.75 1.10
CA LYS A 50 -29.11 -5.04 1.82
C LYS A 50 -27.79 -5.19 2.58
N PRO A 51 -27.74 -6.06 3.61
CA PRO A 51 -26.48 -6.32 4.31
C PRO A 51 -25.36 -6.73 3.36
N VAL A 52 -24.16 -6.19 3.59
CA VAL A 52 -22.93 -6.51 2.85
C VAL A 52 -21.89 -7.09 3.79
N THR A 53 -21.10 -8.03 3.30
CA THR A 53 -20.02 -8.65 4.08
C THR A 53 -18.70 -7.99 3.74
N VAL A 54 -18.14 -7.25 4.69
CA VAL A 54 -16.89 -6.51 4.55
C VAL A 54 -15.75 -7.24 5.24
N ARG A 55 -14.57 -7.30 4.60
CA ARG A 55 -13.33 -7.90 5.12
C ARG A 55 -12.16 -6.93 5.11
N SER A 56 -12.23 -5.91 4.30
CA SER A 56 -11.22 -4.84 4.28
C SER A 56 -11.83 -3.51 3.92
N MET A 57 -11.13 -2.45 4.26
CA MET A 57 -11.46 -1.11 3.81
C MET A 57 -10.21 -0.39 3.33
N ARG A 58 -10.43 0.60 2.47
CA ARG A 58 -9.39 1.49 2.01
C ARG A 58 -9.81 2.93 2.28
N VAL A 59 -8.93 3.64 2.96
CA VAL A 59 -9.09 5.07 3.23
C VAL A 59 -8.33 5.84 2.15
N VAL A 60 -9.02 6.71 1.44
CA VAL A 60 -8.45 7.64 0.47
C VAL A 60 -8.29 9.00 1.17
N PRO A 61 -7.08 9.39 1.55
CA PRO A 61 -6.85 10.63 2.28
C PRO A 61 -6.88 11.84 1.35
N ASN A 62 -7.09 13.01 1.95
CA ASN A 62 -6.78 14.29 1.31
C ASN A 62 -5.62 14.94 2.07
N GLY A 63 -4.40 14.82 1.57
CA GLY A 63 -3.16 15.30 2.20
C GLY A 63 -2.46 14.25 3.06
N ASN A 64 -1.40 14.65 3.76
CA ASN A 64 -0.44 13.75 4.41
C ASN A 64 -0.68 13.49 5.92
N ASN A 65 -1.65 14.12 6.57
CA ASN A 65 -1.87 13.98 8.00
C ASN A 65 -2.71 12.76 8.39
N ILE A 66 -2.39 11.59 7.85
CA ILE A 66 -3.16 10.35 8.08
C ILE A 66 -3.17 9.90 9.53
N GLN A 67 -2.13 10.19 10.32
CA GLN A 67 -2.08 9.85 11.73
C GLN A 67 -3.26 10.43 12.51
N SER A 68 -3.81 11.55 12.04
CA SER A 68 -5.02 12.13 12.63
C SER A 68 -6.31 11.42 12.23
N GLN A 69 -6.27 10.50 11.25
CA GLN A 69 -7.44 9.79 10.73
C GLN A 69 -7.71 8.47 11.49
N ARG A 70 -7.67 8.50 12.82
CA ARG A 70 -7.94 7.34 13.69
C ARG A 70 -9.45 7.05 13.76
N LEU A 71 -9.99 6.47 12.69
CA LEU A 71 -11.41 6.18 12.61
C LEU A 71 -11.80 4.98 13.48
N LEU A 72 -12.86 5.12 14.28
CA LEU A 72 -13.55 3.97 14.85
C LEU A 72 -14.55 3.45 13.81
N VAL A 73 -14.36 2.23 13.35
CA VAL A 73 -15.27 1.53 12.45
C VAL A 73 -16.32 0.81 13.26
N GLN A 74 -17.56 1.10 12.97
CA GLN A 74 -18.74 0.54 13.66
C GLN A 74 -19.70 -0.05 12.63
N ALA A 75 -20.51 -1.02 13.02
CA ALA A 75 -21.53 -1.61 12.17
C ALA A 75 -22.88 -1.73 12.88
N SER A 76 -23.97 -1.67 12.09
CA SER A 76 -25.33 -1.80 12.58
C SER A 76 -26.21 -2.47 11.53
N ASP A 77 -27.24 -3.19 11.98
CA ASP A 77 -28.25 -3.79 11.12
C ASP A 77 -29.52 -2.94 11.02
N ASP A 78 -29.78 -2.06 11.99
CA ASP A 78 -30.96 -1.20 12.10
C ASP A 78 -30.65 0.31 11.86
N GLY A 79 -29.36 0.70 11.83
CA GLY A 79 -28.94 2.10 11.69
C GLY A 79 -29.02 2.93 12.98
N ILE A 80 -29.40 2.30 14.10
CA ILE A 80 -29.56 2.95 15.41
C ILE A 80 -28.54 2.37 16.40
N ASN A 81 -28.49 1.06 16.54
CA ASN A 81 -27.64 0.37 17.47
C ASN A 81 -26.33 -0.06 16.77
N PHE A 82 -25.27 0.68 17.04
CA PHE A 82 -23.96 0.42 16.45
C PHE A 82 -23.06 -0.34 17.42
N ARG A 83 -22.36 -1.37 16.90
CA ARG A 83 -21.31 -2.11 17.59
C ARG A 83 -19.95 -1.73 17.02
N ASP A 84 -18.95 -1.64 17.87
CA ASP A 84 -17.58 -1.38 17.47
C ASP A 84 -17.00 -2.60 16.77
N ILE A 85 -16.31 -2.36 15.65
CA ILE A 85 -15.64 -3.38 14.83
C ILE A 85 -14.13 -3.27 14.99
N LYS A 86 -13.59 -2.08 14.77
CA LYS A 86 -12.15 -1.82 14.85
C LYS A 86 -11.88 -0.34 15.03
N GLN A 87 -10.98 -0.01 15.98
CA GLN A 87 -10.30 1.27 15.98
C GLN A 87 -9.15 1.18 14.98
N LEU A 88 -9.14 2.02 13.96
CA LEU A 88 -8.01 2.08 13.02
C LEU A 88 -6.82 2.75 13.70
N VAL A 89 -5.66 2.16 13.50
CA VAL A 89 -4.37 2.73 13.88
C VAL A 89 -3.61 3.02 12.60
N PRO A 90 -3.54 4.27 12.15
CA PRO A 90 -2.80 4.63 10.94
C PRO A 90 -1.31 4.31 11.09
N PRO A 91 -0.60 3.97 9.99
CA PRO A 91 0.84 3.77 10.04
C PRO A 91 1.53 5.11 10.32
N ARG A 92 2.72 5.05 10.92
CA ARG A 92 3.60 6.20 11.01
C ARG A 92 4.17 6.51 9.64
N GLN A 93 4.26 7.79 9.30
CA GLN A 93 4.78 8.25 8.01
C GLN A 93 5.62 9.51 8.21
N GLY A 94 6.65 9.67 7.38
CA GLY A 94 7.41 10.89 7.30
C GLY A 94 6.96 11.78 6.14
N TRP A 95 7.65 12.88 5.94
CA TRP A 95 7.44 13.85 4.85
C TRP A 95 7.66 13.23 3.46
N GLN A 96 8.42 12.15 3.36
CA GLN A 96 8.69 11.39 2.14
C GLN A 96 7.53 10.50 1.70
N ASN A 97 6.44 10.45 2.49
CA ASN A 97 5.28 9.65 2.13
C ASN A 97 4.69 10.15 0.81
N THR A 98 4.68 9.28 -0.18
CA THR A 98 3.96 9.54 -1.41
C THR A 98 2.47 9.33 -1.16
N MET A 99 1.64 10.29 -1.58
CA MET A 99 0.19 10.23 -1.45
C MET A 99 -0.35 8.93 -2.04
N CYS A 100 -0.81 8.04 -1.18
CA CYS A 100 -1.31 6.72 -1.54
C CYS A 100 -2.41 6.33 -0.55
N ASP A 101 -3.33 5.49 -0.99
CA ASP A 101 -4.40 4.99 -0.14
C ASP A 101 -3.86 4.18 1.05
N TYR A 102 -4.70 3.96 2.05
CA TYR A 102 -4.40 3.17 3.24
C TYR A 102 -5.36 2.00 3.35
N THR A 103 -4.84 0.80 3.23
CA THR A 103 -5.64 -0.43 3.34
C THR A 103 -5.62 -0.95 4.77
N PHE A 104 -6.82 -1.20 5.30
CA PHE A 104 -7.01 -1.82 6.61
C PHE A 104 -7.75 -3.15 6.48
N SER A 105 -7.21 -4.18 7.11
CA SER A 105 -7.93 -5.42 7.34
C SER A 105 -9.01 -5.20 8.40
N LEU A 106 -10.20 -5.73 8.17
CA LEU A 106 -11.29 -5.72 9.13
C LEU A 106 -11.67 -7.16 9.52
N PRO A 107 -12.15 -7.37 10.75
CA PRO A 107 -12.90 -8.59 11.08
C PRO A 107 -14.05 -8.77 10.09
N THR A 108 -14.26 -9.98 9.60
CA THR A 108 -15.38 -10.27 8.67
C THR A 108 -16.68 -9.84 9.31
N THR A 109 -17.31 -8.82 8.74
CA THR A 109 -18.50 -8.18 9.31
C THR A 109 -19.58 -8.07 8.25
N THR A 110 -20.74 -8.63 8.55
CA THR A 110 -21.95 -8.47 7.73
C THR A 110 -22.88 -7.50 8.42
N ALA A 111 -23.25 -6.41 7.73
CA ALA A 111 -24.16 -5.40 8.24
C ALA A 111 -24.76 -4.56 7.10
N ARG A 112 -25.84 -3.86 7.41
CA ARG A 112 -26.48 -2.91 6.49
C ARG A 112 -25.93 -1.50 6.60
N TYR A 113 -25.38 -1.14 7.77
CA TYR A 113 -24.85 0.19 8.04
C TYR A 113 -23.44 0.08 8.57
N PHE A 114 -22.54 0.96 8.07
CA PHE A 114 -21.18 1.14 8.59
C PHE A 114 -20.96 2.59 8.91
N ARG A 115 -20.51 2.87 10.15
CA ARG A 115 -20.20 4.21 10.62
C ARG A 115 -18.72 4.34 10.92
N PHE A 116 -18.14 5.44 10.49
CA PHE A 116 -16.76 5.82 10.69
C PHE A 116 -16.73 7.05 11.57
N SER A 117 -16.47 6.85 12.86
CA SER A 117 -16.45 7.90 13.86
C SER A 117 -15.03 8.40 14.05
N TRP A 118 -14.88 9.71 14.17
CA TRP A 118 -13.61 10.38 14.36
C TRP A 118 -13.71 11.42 15.49
N THR A 119 -12.61 11.56 16.26
CA THR A 119 -12.42 12.61 17.25
C THR A 119 -11.00 13.15 17.15
N PRO A 120 -10.75 14.45 17.41
CA PRO A 120 -9.40 15.01 17.49
C PRO A 120 -8.62 14.50 18.71
N GLU A 121 -9.31 14.00 19.74
CA GLU A 121 -8.69 13.51 20.96
C GLU A 121 -7.96 12.19 20.70
N GLY A 122 -6.78 12.01 21.31
CA GLY A 122 -5.95 10.83 21.14
C GLY A 122 -5.32 10.68 19.75
N THR A 123 -5.43 11.68 18.88
CA THR A 123 -4.69 11.72 17.62
C THR A 123 -3.33 12.39 17.85
N GLU A 124 -2.30 11.76 17.34
CA GLU A 124 -0.94 12.30 17.45
C GLU A 124 -0.46 12.78 16.09
N PRO A 125 0.30 13.88 16.02
CA PRO A 125 1.03 14.25 14.81
C PRO A 125 2.07 13.18 14.48
N GLY A 126 2.46 13.05 13.22
CA GLY A 126 3.54 12.16 12.80
C GLY A 126 4.84 12.53 13.49
N ALA A 127 5.44 11.60 14.21
CA ALA A 127 6.65 11.86 14.99
C ALA A 127 7.91 12.06 14.13
N GLU A 128 7.89 11.57 12.90
CA GLU A 128 8.98 11.69 11.93
C GLU A 128 8.98 13.01 11.16
N ASP A 129 7.90 13.76 11.25
CA ASP A 129 7.78 15.04 10.56
C ASP A 129 8.19 16.18 11.49
N LEU A 130 9.20 16.94 11.11
CA LEU A 130 9.67 18.09 11.88
C LEU A 130 8.58 19.17 12.06
N ASP A 131 7.61 19.21 11.15
CA ASP A 131 6.44 20.10 11.23
C ASP A 131 5.23 19.48 11.93
N ALA A 132 5.32 18.26 12.40
CA ALA A 132 4.22 17.54 13.03
C ALA A 132 3.58 18.31 14.20
N ALA A 133 4.39 19.00 14.99
CA ALA A 133 3.91 19.84 16.10
C ALA A 133 3.02 21.01 15.67
N LYS A 134 3.07 21.41 14.38
CA LYS A 134 2.25 22.46 13.81
C LYS A 134 0.91 21.94 13.26
N TRP A 135 0.78 20.64 13.07
CA TRP A 135 -0.41 20.04 12.48
C TRP A 135 -1.51 19.91 13.51
N LYS A 136 -2.63 20.53 13.20
CA LYS A 136 -3.83 20.31 13.99
C LYS A 136 -4.51 19.03 13.52
N PRO A 137 -4.98 18.18 14.44
CA PRO A 137 -5.79 17.02 14.06
C PRO A 137 -7.03 17.46 13.29
N LEU A 138 -7.16 16.96 12.06
CA LEU A 138 -8.30 17.23 11.18
C LEU A 138 -8.71 15.94 10.49
N LEU A 139 -10.00 15.65 10.44
CA LEU A 139 -10.51 14.68 9.51
C LEU A 139 -10.35 15.23 8.09
N LYS A 140 -9.66 14.52 7.20
CA LYS A 140 -9.48 14.88 5.80
C LYS A 140 -9.52 13.63 4.93
N LEU A 141 -10.66 13.32 4.37
CA LEU A 141 -10.86 12.12 3.56
C LEU A 141 -11.54 12.45 2.24
N GLU A 142 -11.05 11.87 1.15
CA GLU A 142 -11.74 11.89 -0.14
C GLU A 142 -12.78 10.78 -0.22
N ASN A 143 -12.44 9.59 0.27
CA ASN A 143 -13.33 8.45 0.21
C ASN A 143 -12.98 7.37 1.24
N ILE A 144 -13.95 6.50 1.50
CA ILE A 144 -13.78 5.23 2.22
C ILE A 144 -14.38 4.13 1.35
N LEU A 145 -13.56 3.16 0.98
CA LEU A 145 -13.96 2.06 0.11
C LEU A 145 -14.03 0.76 0.92
N LEU A 146 -15.19 0.12 0.94
CA LEU A 146 -15.40 -1.16 1.63
C LEU A 146 -15.35 -2.31 0.62
N SER A 147 -14.68 -3.42 1.00
CA SER A 147 -14.50 -4.57 0.13
C SER A 147 -14.83 -5.89 0.82
N ASN A 148 -15.38 -6.84 0.06
CA ASN A 148 -15.53 -8.23 0.51
C ASN A 148 -14.23 -9.05 0.41
N GLN A 149 -13.16 -8.48 -0.15
CA GLN A 149 -11.90 -9.21 -0.26
C GLN A 149 -11.06 -9.05 1.00
N PRO A 150 -10.48 -10.14 1.53
CA PRO A 150 -9.48 -10.03 2.59
C PRO A 150 -8.21 -9.38 2.02
N MET A 151 -7.63 -8.47 2.80
CA MET A 151 -6.39 -7.78 2.43
C MET A 151 -5.45 -7.75 3.63
N ILE A 152 -4.15 -7.78 3.36
CA ILE A 152 -3.13 -7.58 4.40
C ILE A 152 -3.24 -6.13 4.90
N ASN A 153 -3.24 -5.97 6.22
CA ASN A 153 -3.33 -4.65 6.85
C ASN A 153 -2.09 -3.82 6.49
N GLN A 154 -2.32 -2.60 5.96
CA GLN A 154 -1.27 -1.63 5.62
C GLN A 154 -0.16 -2.21 4.72
N TYR A 155 -0.53 -3.05 3.76
CA TYR A 155 0.43 -3.73 2.88
C TYR A 155 1.28 -2.75 2.06
N GLU A 156 0.80 -1.55 1.81
CA GLU A 156 1.50 -0.53 1.02
C GLU A 156 2.86 -0.16 1.64
N GLY A 157 2.88 0.04 2.96
CA GLY A 157 4.12 0.30 3.70
C GLY A 157 4.96 -0.97 3.87
N LYS A 158 4.32 -2.08 4.24
CA LYS A 158 4.99 -3.37 4.45
C LYS A 158 5.70 -3.90 3.21
N SER A 159 5.14 -3.65 2.03
CA SER A 159 5.76 -4.05 0.75
C SER A 159 6.79 -3.05 0.22
N GLY A 160 7.08 -1.98 0.96
CA GLY A 160 7.98 -0.92 0.52
C GLY A 160 7.47 -0.09 -0.65
N ALA A 161 6.17 -0.17 -0.99
CA ALA A 161 5.59 0.65 -2.04
C ALA A 161 5.54 2.14 -1.67
N VAL A 162 5.44 2.44 -0.37
CA VAL A 162 5.48 3.78 0.19
C VAL A 162 6.28 3.80 1.50
N TRP A 163 6.78 4.97 1.88
CA TRP A 163 7.50 5.17 3.13
C TRP A 163 6.54 5.27 4.31
N ARG A 164 6.23 4.14 4.93
CA ARG A 164 5.35 4.04 6.10
C ARG A 164 5.80 2.93 7.03
N ILE A 165 5.63 3.14 8.32
CA ILE A 165 5.91 2.13 9.35
C ILE A 165 4.58 1.72 9.96
N GLU A 166 4.25 0.43 9.87
CA GLU A 166 3.07 -0.11 10.51
C GLU A 166 3.23 -0.09 12.03
N THR A 167 2.15 0.27 12.72
CA THR A 167 2.06 0.30 14.18
C THR A 167 1.02 -0.68 14.73
N ASP A 168 0.19 -1.29 13.86
CA ASP A 168 -0.86 -2.25 14.22
C ASP A 168 -0.50 -3.66 13.72
N ALA A 169 0.29 -4.39 14.53
CA ALA A 169 0.73 -5.75 14.22
C ALA A 169 -0.35 -6.84 14.41
N ALA A 170 -1.53 -6.50 14.93
CA ALA A 170 -2.50 -7.48 15.40
C ALA A 170 -3.58 -7.85 14.37
N ALA A 171 -3.66 -7.18 13.24
CA ALA A 171 -4.74 -7.38 12.28
C ALA A 171 -4.53 -8.65 11.44
N LYS A 172 -5.26 -9.70 11.79
CA LYS A 172 -5.29 -10.96 11.03
C LYS A 172 -6.34 -10.90 9.93
N SER A 173 -5.94 -11.23 8.70
CA SER A 173 -6.85 -11.40 7.56
C SER A 173 -7.19 -12.87 7.33
N GLU A 174 -8.37 -13.13 6.75
CA GLU A 174 -8.63 -14.45 6.16
C GLU A 174 -7.59 -14.71 5.07
N THR A 175 -7.06 -15.94 5.01
CA THR A 175 -5.98 -16.26 4.07
C THR A 175 -6.48 -17.00 2.83
N VAL A 176 -5.67 -16.93 1.77
CA VAL A 176 -5.81 -17.67 0.53
C VAL A 176 -4.75 -18.77 0.52
N ALA A 177 -5.14 -20.02 0.29
CA ALA A 177 -4.18 -21.12 0.20
C ALA A 177 -3.26 -20.96 -1.01
N MET A 178 -2.01 -21.41 -0.92
CA MET A 178 -1.07 -21.38 -2.07
C MET A 178 -1.65 -22.10 -3.29
N ALA A 179 -2.35 -23.21 -3.10
CA ALA A 179 -3.00 -23.95 -4.18
C ALA A 179 -4.11 -23.18 -4.91
N ASP A 180 -4.63 -22.12 -4.30
CA ASP A 180 -5.64 -21.23 -4.87
C ASP A 180 -5.01 -19.99 -5.58
N VAL A 181 -3.69 -19.95 -5.70
CA VAL A 181 -2.95 -18.93 -6.43
C VAL A 181 -2.22 -19.59 -7.60
N LEU A 182 -2.79 -19.48 -8.78
CA LEU A 182 -2.28 -20.13 -9.98
C LEU A 182 -1.44 -19.15 -10.81
N PRO A 183 -0.17 -19.46 -11.13
CA PRO A 183 0.62 -18.64 -12.04
C PRO A 183 0.01 -18.63 -13.45
N LEU A 184 0.03 -17.48 -14.10
CA LEU A 184 -0.35 -17.30 -15.49
C LEU A 184 0.92 -17.19 -16.35
N LYS A 185 0.95 -17.90 -17.46
CA LYS A 185 2.06 -17.79 -18.42
C LYS A 185 1.91 -16.50 -19.22
N LEU A 186 2.91 -15.63 -19.11
CA LEU A 186 3.01 -14.39 -19.88
C LEU A 186 4.01 -14.56 -21.02
N GLU A 187 3.64 -14.12 -22.23
CA GLU A 187 4.54 -13.98 -23.37
C GLU A 187 4.19 -12.67 -24.10
N ASN A 188 5.18 -11.83 -24.35
CA ASN A 188 5.02 -10.53 -25.02
C ASN A 188 3.87 -9.68 -24.44
N GLY A 189 3.72 -9.69 -23.11
CA GLY A 189 2.68 -8.94 -22.41
C GLY A 189 1.27 -9.54 -22.49
N MET A 190 1.12 -10.73 -23.08
CA MET A 190 -0.16 -11.44 -23.20
C MET A 190 -0.20 -12.64 -22.27
N VAL A 191 -1.38 -12.93 -21.71
CA VAL A 191 -1.62 -14.16 -20.96
C VAL A 191 -1.91 -15.29 -21.93
N MET A 192 -1.00 -16.28 -21.99
CA MET A 192 -1.10 -17.43 -22.86
C MET A 192 -1.88 -18.59 -22.24
N GLY A 193 -2.02 -18.63 -20.95
CA GLY A 193 -2.75 -19.66 -20.22
C GLY A 193 -2.43 -19.66 -18.74
N VAL A 194 -2.92 -20.67 -18.04
CA VAL A 194 -2.73 -20.86 -16.59
C VAL A 194 -1.89 -22.12 -16.32
N MET A 195 -0.96 -22.03 -15.38
CA MET A 195 -0.16 -23.15 -14.93
C MET A 195 -0.90 -23.91 -13.82
N VAL A 196 -1.25 -25.16 -14.05
CA VAL A 196 -1.93 -26.03 -13.09
C VAL A 196 -1.11 -27.32 -12.94
N ASN A 197 -0.58 -27.55 -11.73
CA ASN A 197 0.29 -28.71 -11.45
C ASN A 197 1.43 -28.88 -12.47
N GLY A 198 2.06 -27.76 -12.87
CA GLY A 198 3.15 -27.76 -13.84
C GLY A 198 2.74 -27.84 -15.31
N ASN A 199 1.46 -27.99 -15.62
CA ASN A 199 0.94 -28.08 -16.99
C ASN A 199 0.29 -26.76 -17.42
N LEU A 200 0.52 -26.33 -18.66
CA LEU A 200 -0.13 -25.17 -19.24
C LEU A 200 -1.55 -25.55 -19.70
N MET A 201 -2.54 -24.86 -19.18
CA MET A 201 -3.95 -25.01 -19.52
C MET A 201 -4.47 -23.74 -20.20
N ASN A 202 -5.33 -23.89 -21.18
CA ASN A 202 -5.91 -22.76 -21.93
C ASN A 202 -7.05 -22.04 -21.16
N LYS A 203 -7.57 -22.65 -20.11
CA LYS A 203 -8.68 -22.13 -19.31
C LYS A 203 -8.43 -22.30 -17.82
N LEU A 204 -8.89 -21.34 -17.05
CA LEU A 204 -8.93 -21.46 -15.58
C LEU A 204 -9.90 -22.60 -15.17
N PRO A 205 -9.58 -23.33 -14.11
CA PRO A 205 -10.52 -24.26 -13.49
C PRO A 205 -11.83 -23.56 -13.09
N LYS A 206 -12.91 -24.33 -12.97
CA LYS A 206 -14.22 -23.76 -12.55
C LYS A 206 -14.10 -23.04 -11.22
N GLY A 207 -14.62 -21.82 -11.14
CA GLY A 207 -14.57 -20.99 -9.93
C GLY A 207 -14.60 -19.49 -10.26
N THR A 208 -14.53 -18.69 -9.21
CA THR A 208 -14.40 -17.23 -9.29
C THR A 208 -12.93 -16.87 -9.09
N TRP A 209 -12.39 -16.08 -10.00
CA TRP A 209 -10.97 -15.75 -10.02
C TRP A 209 -10.77 -14.25 -10.10
N ARG A 210 -9.81 -13.74 -9.34
CA ARG A 210 -9.23 -12.40 -9.50
C ARG A 210 -7.92 -12.55 -10.24
N LEU A 211 -7.78 -11.84 -11.36
CA LEU A 211 -6.51 -11.79 -12.09
C LEU A 211 -5.65 -10.67 -11.53
N LEU A 212 -4.40 -10.98 -11.25
CA LEU A 212 -3.38 -10.04 -10.78
C LEU A 212 -2.22 -10.10 -11.76
N ARG A 213 -1.86 -8.96 -12.34
CA ARG A 213 -0.68 -8.78 -13.18
C ARG A 213 0.27 -7.83 -12.47
N MET A 214 1.49 -8.26 -12.26
CA MET A 214 2.50 -7.49 -11.55
C MET A 214 3.67 -7.18 -12.47
N GLY A 215 4.16 -5.98 -12.36
CA GLY A 215 5.31 -5.49 -13.10
C GLY A 215 5.92 -4.31 -12.39
N HIS A 216 7.00 -3.81 -12.93
CA HIS A 216 7.68 -2.63 -12.42
C HIS A 216 7.80 -1.54 -13.49
N THR A 217 7.98 -0.32 -13.02
CA THR A 217 8.25 0.86 -13.84
C THR A 217 9.12 1.83 -13.05
N SER A 218 9.61 2.88 -13.68
CA SER A 218 10.24 3.97 -12.95
C SER A 218 9.29 4.51 -11.87
N THR A 219 9.84 4.85 -10.71
CA THR A 219 9.09 5.54 -9.65
C THR A 219 8.62 6.93 -10.09
N GLY A 220 9.24 7.49 -11.13
CA GLY A 220 8.99 8.87 -11.59
C GLY A 220 9.54 9.92 -10.64
N GLN A 221 10.19 9.53 -9.55
CA GLN A 221 10.77 10.48 -8.59
C GLN A 221 11.97 11.21 -9.21
N THR A 222 12.10 12.49 -8.90
CA THR A 222 13.21 13.32 -9.33
C THR A 222 14.00 13.78 -8.12
N ASN A 223 15.31 13.93 -8.31
CA ASN A 223 16.16 14.53 -7.29
C ASN A 223 15.78 16.00 -7.02
N ALA A 224 16.20 16.52 -5.88
CA ALA A 224 15.95 17.89 -5.45
C ALA A 224 16.98 18.89 -5.99
N THR A 225 17.85 18.50 -6.93
CA THR A 225 18.90 19.34 -7.49
C THR A 225 18.32 20.52 -8.25
N ALA A 226 18.91 21.70 -8.08
CA ALA A 226 18.49 22.90 -8.76
C ALA A 226 18.91 22.93 -10.23
N GLY A 227 18.17 23.70 -11.05
CA GLY A 227 18.54 24.01 -12.44
C GLY A 227 18.60 22.77 -13.34
N THR A 228 19.63 22.72 -14.16
CA THR A 228 19.85 21.69 -15.18
C THR A 228 20.24 20.32 -14.60
N GLY A 229 20.56 20.25 -13.31
CA GLY A 229 20.86 18.98 -12.62
C GLY A 229 19.64 18.16 -12.25
N LYS A 230 18.42 18.71 -12.38
CA LYS A 230 17.19 18.02 -12.05
C LYS A 230 16.91 16.89 -13.05
N GLY A 231 16.69 15.70 -12.54
CA GLY A 231 16.39 14.52 -13.36
C GLY A 231 15.78 13.39 -12.51
N LEU A 232 15.52 12.26 -13.14
CA LEU A 232 15.07 11.08 -12.42
C LEU A 232 16.13 10.63 -11.42
N GLU A 233 15.66 10.19 -10.26
CA GLU A 233 16.50 9.60 -9.22
C GLU A 233 17.16 8.31 -9.73
N VAL A 234 18.41 8.07 -9.30
CA VAL A 234 19.14 6.87 -9.68
C VAL A 234 18.52 5.61 -9.08
N ASP A 235 18.48 4.53 -9.85
CA ASP A 235 18.12 3.21 -9.32
C ASP A 235 19.19 2.73 -8.33
N LYS A 236 18.87 2.82 -7.03
CA LYS A 236 19.78 2.48 -5.93
C LYS A 236 20.00 0.97 -5.78
N PHE A 237 19.15 0.12 -6.38
CA PHE A 237 19.33 -1.32 -6.43
C PHE A 237 20.16 -1.79 -7.64
N SER A 238 20.59 -0.88 -8.52
CA SER A 238 21.40 -1.18 -9.68
C SER A 238 22.86 -0.71 -9.50
N PRO A 239 23.82 -1.62 -9.26
CA PRO A 239 25.24 -1.24 -9.21
C PRO A 239 25.74 -0.53 -10.48
N ALA A 240 25.15 -0.86 -11.63
CA ALA A 240 25.49 -0.22 -12.91
C ALA A 240 25.00 1.24 -12.94
N ALA A 241 23.76 1.50 -12.46
CA ALA A 241 23.22 2.87 -12.39
C ALA A 241 24.00 3.72 -11.40
N VAL A 242 24.35 3.19 -10.23
CA VAL A 242 25.16 3.88 -9.22
C VAL A 242 26.57 4.18 -9.77
N ARG A 243 27.22 3.23 -10.45
CA ARG A 243 28.50 3.47 -11.11
C ARG A 243 28.41 4.54 -12.19
N LYS A 244 27.33 4.54 -12.97
CA LYS A 244 27.10 5.58 -14.00
C LYS A 244 26.99 6.96 -13.37
N LEU A 245 26.22 7.10 -12.29
CA LEU A 245 26.10 8.34 -11.53
C LEU A 245 27.49 8.80 -11.03
N PHE A 246 28.23 7.92 -10.36
CA PHE A 246 29.56 8.20 -9.84
C PHE A 246 30.49 8.69 -10.96
N ASN A 247 30.61 7.94 -12.05
CA ASN A 247 31.51 8.25 -13.15
C ASN A 247 31.10 9.52 -13.92
N SER A 248 29.82 9.79 -14.04
CA SER A 248 29.31 10.95 -14.78
C SER A 248 29.42 12.27 -13.99
N TRP A 249 29.48 12.18 -12.66
CA TRP A 249 29.47 13.36 -11.80
C TRP A 249 30.68 13.42 -10.87
N TYR A 250 30.82 12.52 -9.94
CA TYR A 250 31.87 12.59 -8.92
C TYR A 250 33.27 12.40 -9.49
N ALA A 251 33.44 11.46 -10.42
CA ALA A 251 34.74 11.22 -11.05
C ALA A 251 35.26 12.43 -11.86
N LEU A 252 34.35 13.30 -12.33
CA LEU A 252 34.77 14.54 -13.00
C LEU A 252 35.57 15.48 -12.10
N PHE A 253 35.28 15.49 -10.80
CA PHE A 253 36.01 16.29 -9.81
C PHE A 253 37.25 15.57 -9.30
N LEU A 254 37.16 14.26 -9.10
CA LEU A 254 38.26 13.45 -8.58
C LEU A 254 39.41 13.26 -9.58
N ASN A 255 39.13 13.31 -10.88
CA ASN A 255 40.13 13.13 -11.95
C ASN A 255 40.70 14.43 -12.50
N ARG A 256 40.45 15.59 -11.87
CA ARG A 256 40.98 16.87 -12.27
C ARG A 256 42.32 17.18 -11.59
N PRO A 257 43.16 18.05 -12.20
CA PRO A 257 44.29 18.65 -11.48
C PRO A 257 43.81 19.25 -10.15
N HIS A 258 44.60 19.08 -9.09
CA HIS A 258 44.27 19.52 -7.73
C HIS A 258 43.07 18.80 -7.10
N SER A 259 42.79 17.57 -7.51
CA SER A 259 41.78 16.72 -6.85
C SER A 259 42.10 16.42 -5.39
N ASP A 260 43.34 16.62 -4.97
CA ASP A 260 43.81 16.50 -3.59
C ASP A 260 43.11 17.48 -2.61
N VAL A 261 42.49 18.55 -3.11
CA VAL A 261 41.65 19.44 -2.28
C VAL A 261 40.32 18.80 -1.90
N VAL A 262 39.86 17.81 -2.64
CA VAL A 262 38.65 17.03 -2.30
C VAL A 262 39.01 15.98 -1.25
N LYS A 263 38.66 16.22 0.00
CA LYS A 263 38.96 15.32 1.11
C LYS A 263 37.82 14.37 1.49
N TYR A 264 36.59 14.76 1.22
CA TYR A 264 35.41 14.03 1.62
C TYR A 264 34.36 14.02 0.53
N LEU A 265 33.64 12.91 0.41
CA LEU A 265 32.42 12.76 -0.36
C LEU A 265 31.28 12.49 0.63
N HIS A 266 30.27 13.34 0.64
CA HIS A 266 29.10 13.17 1.48
C HIS A 266 27.96 12.53 0.69
N ILE A 267 27.41 11.42 1.20
CA ILE A 267 26.21 10.77 0.68
C ILE A 267 25.24 10.68 1.85
N ASP A 268 24.10 11.31 1.69
CA ASP A 268 23.11 11.43 2.74
C ASP A 268 21.88 10.54 2.48
N SER A 269 20.76 10.95 3.04
CA SER A 269 19.52 10.20 3.17
C SER A 269 18.91 9.73 1.85
N TRP A 270 18.08 8.73 1.94
CA TRP A 270 17.19 8.30 0.88
C TRP A 270 15.92 9.16 0.87
N GLU A 271 15.88 10.19 0.03
CA GLU A 271 14.83 11.22 0.09
C GLU A 271 13.86 11.24 -1.10
N CYS A 272 14.13 10.47 -2.14
CA CYS A 272 13.32 10.48 -3.36
C CYS A 272 12.28 9.34 -3.37
N GLY A 273 11.42 9.30 -2.37
CA GLY A 273 10.33 8.32 -2.27
C GLY A 273 10.81 6.90 -1.97
N SER A 274 9.94 5.93 -2.17
CA SER A 274 10.22 4.51 -1.98
C SER A 274 10.57 3.82 -3.29
N GLN A 275 11.41 2.78 -3.20
CA GLN A 275 11.73 1.85 -4.26
C GLN A 275 11.71 0.44 -3.67
N ASN A 276 10.89 -0.45 -4.23
CA ASN A 276 10.72 -1.82 -3.73
C ASN A 276 10.99 -2.90 -4.78
N TRP A 277 11.48 -2.52 -5.97
CA TRP A 277 11.86 -3.43 -7.02
C TRP A 277 13.03 -2.87 -7.82
N GLY A 278 13.90 -3.76 -8.27
CA GLY A 278 15.03 -3.47 -9.14
C GLY A 278 15.25 -4.59 -10.14
N TYR A 279 16.13 -4.36 -11.11
CA TYR A 279 16.38 -5.29 -12.21
C TYR A 279 16.78 -6.70 -11.76
N GLN A 280 17.57 -6.84 -10.69
CA GLN A 280 18.06 -8.11 -10.16
C GLN A 280 17.43 -8.48 -8.81
N PHE A 281 16.30 -7.85 -8.44
CA PHE A 281 15.75 -7.98 -7.10
C PHE A 281 15.34 -9.41 -6.76
N ALA A 282 14.70 -10.14 -7.71
CA ALA A 282 14.25 -11.50 -7.46
C ALA A 282 15.42 -12.48 -7.25
N GLU A 283 16.51 -12.33 -8.03
CA GLU A 283 17.73 -13.13 -7.90
C GLU A 283 18.46 -12.84 -6.58
N GLU A 284 18.62 -11.58 -6.23
CA GLU A 284 19.23 -11.14 -4.98
C GLU A 284 18.41 -11.60 -3.76
N PHE A 285 17.09 -11.46 -3.84
CA PHE A 285 16.20 -11.98 -2.81
C PHE A 285 16.41 -13.48 -2.60
N LYS A 286 16.36 -14.27 -3.67
CA LYS A 286 16.55 -15.71 -3.60
C LYS A 286 17.92 -16.09 -3.04
N ALA A 287 18.97 -15.39 -3.44
CA ALA A 287 20.32 -15.62 -2.94
C ALA A 287 20.46 -15.33 -1.44
N ARG A 288 19.78 -14.30 -0.95
CA ARG A 288 19.88 -13.85 0.45
C ARG A 288 18.90 -14.54 1.39
N ARG A 289 17.68 -14.87 0.91
CA ARG A 289 16.60 -15.44 1.72
C ARG A 289 16.43 -16.95 1.54
N GLY A 290 17.04 -17.55 0.50
CA GLY A 290 17.04 -19.00 0.28
C GLY A 290 15.75 -19.53 -0.35
N TYR A 291 14.82 -18.67 -0.77
CA TYR A 291 13.59 -19.07 -1.47
C TYR A 291 13.22 -18.10 -2.59
N ASP A 292 12.39 -18.58 -3.52
CA ASP A 292 11.92 -17.80 -4.67
C ASP A 292 10.78 -16.87 -4.25
N LEU A 293 10.93 -15.56 -4.52
CA LEU A 293 9.92 -14.55 -4.23
C LEU A 293 8.74 -14.60 -5.21
N ILE A 294 8.97 -15.01 -6.47
CA ILE A 294 7.96 -14.88 -7.54
C ILE A 294 6.60 -15.51 -7.16
N PRO A 295 6.52 -16.72 -6.59
CA PRO A 295 5.24 -17.29 -6.16
C PRO A 295 4.51 -16.48 -5.08
N TYR A 296 5.22 -15.65 -4.33
CA TYR A 296 4.72 -14.85 -3.21
C TYR A 296 4.44 -13.38 -3.58
N LEU A 297 4.70 -12.97 -4.82
CA LEU A 297 4.45 -11.59 -5.26
C LEU A 297 3.04 -11.07 -4.96
N PRO A 298 1.96 -11.88 -5.00
CA PRO A 298 0.63 -11.39 -4.62
C PRO A 298 0.56 -10.82 -3.19
N ILE A 299 1.46 -11.22 -2.28
CA ILE A 299 1.58 -10.66 -0.93
C ILE A 299 1.94 -9.16 -0.99
N MET A 300 2.83 -8.76 -1.91
CA MET A 300 3.18 -7.35 -2.12
C MET A 300 1.99 -6.51 -2.63
N ALA A 301 0.99 -7.16 -3.23
CA ALA A 301 -0.28 -6.55 -3.64
C ALA A 301 -1.38 -6.70 -2.58
N GLY A 302 -1.02 -7.06 -1.35
CA GLY A 302 -1.92 -7.15 -0.21
C GLY A 302 -2.74 -8.44 -0.12
N VAL A 303 -2.42 -9.47 -0.90
CA VAL A 303 -3.12 -10.78 -0.83
C VAL A 303 -2.60 -11.58 0.38
N PRO A 304 -3.43 -11.92 1.36
CA PRO A 304 -2.99 -12.67 2.54
C PRO A 304 -2.85 -14.17 2.21
N MET A 305 -1.68 -14.59 1.74
CA MET A 305 -1.41 -15.97 1.34
C MET A 305 -1.00 -16.86 2.50
N GLU A 306 -1.40 -18.13 2.45
CA GLU A 306 -1.08 -19.22 3.39
C GLU A 306 -1.50 -18.93 4.83
N SER A 307 -0.68 -18.20 5.59
CA SER A 307 -0.91 -17.87 6.99
C SER A 307 -0.41 -16.46 7.30
N ALA A 308 -0.90 -15.88 8.42
CA ALA A 308 -0.44 -14.58 8.87
C ALA A 308 1.07 -14.55 9.12
N SER A 309 1.62 -15.58 9.76
CA SER A 309 3.05 -15.70 9.98
C SER A 309 3.85 -15.76 8.67
N ARG A 310 3.32 -16.45 7.65
CA ARG A 310 4.01 -16.59 6.37
C ARG A 310 4.02 -15.28 5.59
N TYR A 311 2.87 -14.65 5.38
CA TYR A 311 2.88 -13.40 4.60
C TYR A 311 3.61 -12.25 5.32
N GLU A 312 3.55 -12.17 6.65
CA GLU A 312 4.34 -11.19 7.40
C GLU A 312 5.84 -11.48 7.30
N GLN A 313 6.25 -12.76 7.31
CA GLN A 313 7.66 -13.12 7.08
C GLN A 313 8.13 -12.69 5.70
N VAL A 314 7.35 -12.98 4.65
CA VAL A 314 7.71 -12.56 3.28
C VAL A 314 7.87 -11.05 3.17
N LEU A 315 6.94 -10.27 3.78
CA LEU A 315 7.02 -8.81 3.77
C LEU A 315 8.22 -8.26 4.56
N LYS A 316 8.65 -8.93 5.62
CA LYS A 316 9.87 -8.58 6.37
C LYS A 316 11.14 -8.95 5.62
N ASP A 317 11.09 -9.94 4.75
CA ASP A 317 12.23 -10.39 3.95
C ASP A 317 12.49 -9.48 2.75
N ILE A 318 11.45 -8.75 2.28
CA ILE A 318 11.54 -7.72 1.24
C ILE A 318 12.21 -6.46 1.77
#